data_8686116419d5013ce2264c080af46fe6
#
_entry.id   8686116419d5013ce2264c080af46fe6
#
_cell.length_a   1.000
_cell.length_b   1.000
_cell.length_c   1.000
_cell.angle_alpha   90.00
_cell.angle_beta   90.00
_cell.angle_gamma   90.00
#
_symmetry.space_group_name_H-M   'P 1'
#
loop_
_entity.id
_entity.type
_entity.pdbx_description
1 polymer ?
#
loop_
_entity_poly.entity_id
_entity_poly.type
_entity_poly.pdbx_seq_one_letter_code
_entity_poly.pdbx_strand_id
1 'polypeptide(L)'
;MALGKFHPLHEVGLRETAAAPAPKGDPVVKQLESDEARMRTAYLAAMDELGIDVLAFPTATYPPKLNCDRNTTPPGTLSGIASALHWPAAVVPMGYSHESLPSGLQLLGRPWSEPILIELAYAYEQATQHRISPRCPQPFTGMGSCPSVSIAEWRHCSS
;
A
#
# COMPACT_ATOMS: atom_id res chain seq x y z
N MET A 1 1.15 21.93 20.84
CA MET A 1 0.53 20.68 20.33
C MET A 1 -0.02 19.89 21.49
N ALA A 2 -1.31 19.59 21.51
CA ALA A 2 -1.91 18.73 22.55
C ALA A 2 -1.50 17.27 22.27
N LEU A 3 -0.55 16.79 23.04
CA LEU A 3 0.17 15.52 22.88
C LEU A 3 -0.62 14.26 23.31
N GLY A 4 -1.93 14.32 23.43
CA GLY A 4 -2.75 13.17 23.86
C GLY A 4 -3.49 12.41 22.76
N LYS A 5 -3.29 12.75 21.48
CA LYS A 5 -4.08 12.19 20.38
C LYS A 5 -3.34 11.17 19.49
N PHE A 6 -2.09 10.87 19.80
CA PHE A 6 -1.28 9.95 19.00
C PHE A 6 -0.94 8.70 19.81
N HIS A 7 -0.84 7.57 19.10
CA HIS A 7 -0.33 6.36 19.72
C HIS A 7 1.12 6.58 20.21
N PRO A 8 1.49 6.17 21.44
CA PRO A 8 2.82 6.43 22.01
C PRO A 8 4.00 6.04 21.12
N LEU A 9 3.86 4.97 20.32
CA LEU A 9 4.90 4.52 19.40
C LEU A 9 5.24 5.54 18.30
N HIS A 10 4.33 6.45 17.97
CA HIS A 10 4.55 7.45 16.94
C HIS A 10 5.00 8.80 17.49
N GLU A 11 4.97 8.97 18.81
CA GLU A 11 5.26 10.26 19.43
C GLU A 11 6.69 10.75 19.18
N VAL A 12 7.67 9.84 19.25
CA VAL A 12 9.08 10.15 19.02
C VAL A 12 9.29 10.63 17.59
N GLY A 13 8.86 9.86 16.58
CA GLY A 13 9.02 10.21 15.19
C GLY A 13 8.27 11.50 14.81
N LEU A 14 7.09 11.76 15.38
CA LEU A 14 6.36 13.00 15.15
C LEU A 14 7.07 14.22 15.77
N ARG A 15 7.69 14.07 16.94
CA ARG A 15 8.50 15.14 17.56
C ARG A 15 9.74 15.44 16.74
N GLU A 16 10.45 14.41 16.28
CA GLU A 16 11.62 14.54 15.42
C GLU A 16 11.27 15.23 14.10
N THR A 17 10.18 14.82 13.45
CA THR A 17 9.69 15.46 12.23
C THR A 17 9.31 16.92 12.46
N ALA A 18 8.66 17.23 13.59
CA ALA A 18 8.27 18.60 13.91
C ALA A 18 9.46 19.50 14.27
N ALA A 19 10.56 18.91 14.74
CA ALA A 19 11.81 19.62 15.07
C ALA A 19 12.79 19.70 13.88
N ALA A 20 12.54 18.94 12.82
CA ALA A 20 13.39 18.91 11.64
C ALA A 20 13.46 20.29 10.96
N PRO A 21 14.63 20.72 10.48
CA PRO A 21 14.75 21.96 9.74
C PRO A 21 13.93 21.91 8.45
N ALA A 22 13.58 23.09 7.92
CA ALA A 22 12.87 23.18 6.65
C ALA A 22 13.67 22.46 5.55
N PRO A 23 13.05 21.59 4.73
CA PRO A 23 13.77 20.78 3.74
C PRO A 23 14.38 21.59 2.60
N LYS A 24 13.92 22.84 2.42
CA LYS A 24 14.36 23.69 1.32
C LYS A 24 15.85 24.02 1.44
N GLY A 25 16.63 23.53 0.49
CA GLY A 25 18.07 23.76 0.42
C GLY A 25 18.94 22.70 1.09
N ASP A 26 18.36 21.72 1.78
CA ASP A 26 19.07 20.61 2.39
C ASP A 26 19.76 19.75 1.32
N PRO A 27 21.07 19.45 1.43
CA PRO A 27 21.78 18.61 0.47
C PRO A 27 21.18 17.21 0.31
N VAL A 28 20.65 16.63 1.37
CA VAL A 28 20.00 15.28 1.35
C VAL A 28 18.73 15.34 0.51
N VAL A 29 17.93 16.39 0.68
CA VAL A 29 16.70 16.56 -0.12
C VAL A 29 17.02 16.74 -1.59
N LYS A 30 18.02 17.55 -1.92
CA LYS A 30 18.47 17.73 -3.32
C LYS A 30 18.97 16.43 -3.93
N GLN A 31 19.66 15.60 -3.17
CA GLN A 31 20.12 14.30 -3.63
C GLN A 31 18.92 13.37 -3.90
N LEU A 32 17.93 13.32 -3.01
CA LEU A 32 16.70 12.55 -3.21
C LEU A 32 15.94 12.99 -4.46
N GLU A 33 15.76 14.30 -4.66
CA GLU A 33 15.10 14.85 -5.86
C GLU A 33 15.85 14.44 -7.15
N SER A 34 17.18 14.45 -7.12
CA SER A 34 18.02 14.00 -8.25
C SER A 34 17.85 12.50 -8.51
N ASP A 35 17.84 11.69 -7.46
CA ASP A 35 17.68 10.25 -7.57
C ASP A 35 16.28 9.86 -8.08
N GLU A 36 15.24 10.55 -7.62
CA GLU A 36 13.87 10.40 -8.12
C GLU A 36 13.76 10.79 -9.61
N ALA A 37 14.39 11.89 -10.01
CA ALA A 37 14.42 12.31 -11.41
C ALA A 37 15.10 11.27 -12.31
N ARG A 38 16.21 10.71 -11.84
CA ARG A 38 16.93 9.64 -12.52
C ARG A 38 16.08 8.37 -12.65
N MET A 39 15.39 8.01 -11.57
CA MET A 39 14.48 6.87 -11.54
C MET A 39 13.33 7.05 -12.52
N ARG A 40 12.66 8.21 -12.54
CA ARG A 40 11.61 8.53 -13.51
C ARG A 40 12.07 8.37 -14.95
N THR A 41 13.26 8.90 -15.28
CA THR A 41 13.85 8.77 -16.62
C THR A 41 14.09 7.31 -16.99
N ALA A 42 14.64 6.51 -16.08
CA ALA A 42 14.92 5.10 -16.33
C ALA A 42 13.64 4.27 -16.54
N TYR A 43 12.60 4.52 -15.73
CA TYR A 43 11.31 3.85 -15.89
C TYR A 43 10.65 4.20 -17.22
N LEU A 44 10.64 5.49 -17.62
CA LEU A 44 10.08 5.89 -18.93
C LEU A 44 10.83 5.25 -20.09
N ALA A 45 12.16 5.26 -20.04
CA ALA A 45 12.97 4.64 -21.08
C ALA A 45 12.69 3.13 -21.20
N ALA A 46 12.59 2.41 -20.08
CA ALA A 46 12.27 1.00 -20.10
C ALA A 46 10.85 0.72 -20.62
N MET A 47 9.87 1.53 -20.25
CA MET A 47 8.50 1.42 -20.76
C MET A 47 8.42 1.72 -22.26
N ASP A 48 9.19 2.66 -22.76
CA ASP A 48 9.28 2.99 -24.19
C ASP A 48 9.93 1.85 -24.98
N GLU A 49 11.04 1.29 -24.46
CA GLU A 49 11.72 0.15 -25.08
C GLU A 49 10.82 -1.09 -25.16
N LEU A 50 10.01 -1.33 -24.13
CA LEU A 50 9.09 -2.46 -24.08
C LEU A 50 7.74 -2.20 -24.78
N GLY A 51 7.46 -0.96 -25.16
CA GLY A 51 6.17 -0.57 -25.76
C GLY A 51 4.99 -0.73 -24.82
N ILE A 52 5.15 -0.47 -23.51
CA ILE A 52 4.11 -0.64 -22.49
C ILE A 52 3.70 0.70 -21.89
N ASP A 53 2.42 0.81 -21.54
CA ASP A 53 1.84 2.02 -20.94
C ASP A 53 1.59 1.88 -19.43
N VAL A 54 1.47 0.66 -18.92
CA VAL A 54 1.14 0.37 -17.53
C VAL A 54 1.96 -0.80 -17.02
N LEU A 55 2.48 -0.66 -15.79
CA LEU A 55 3.09 -1.74 -15.04
C LEU A 55 2.06 -2.31 -14.05
N ALA A 56 1.95 -3.63 -13.98
CA ALA A 56 1.05 -4.32 -13.07
C ALA A 56 1.85 -5.22 -12.13
N PHE A 57 1.64 -5.07 -10.81
CA PHE A 57 2.32 -5.87 -9.79
C PHE A 57 1.52 -5.93 -8.49
N PRO A 58 1.73 -6.92 -7.61
CA PRO A 58 1.07 -6.97 -6.31
C PRO A 58 1.40 -5.75 -5.45
N THR A 59 0.43 -5.25 -4.68
CA THR A 59 0.65 -4.09 -3.77
C THR A 59 1.61 -4.40 -2.63
N ALA A 60 1.74 -5.67 -2.25
CA ALA A 60 2.62 -6.12 -1.18
C ALA A 60 3.29 -7.44 -1.57
N THR A 61 4.47 -7.69 -1.02
CA THR A 61 5.29 -8.88 -1.31
C THR A 61 4.70 -10.17 -0.74
N TYR A 62 3.92 -10.07 0.33
CA TYR A 62 3.19 -11.17 0.97
C TYR A 62 2.03 -10.62 1.81
N PRO A 63 1.09 -11.47 2.25
CA PRO A 63 -0.07 -11.05 3.02
C PRO A 63 0.29 -10.34 4.33
N PRO A 64 -0.59 -9.50 4.88
CA PRO A 64 -0.36 -8.86 6.17
C PRO A 64 -0.23 -9.91 7.28
N LYS A 65 0.61 -9.62 8.25
CA LYS A 65 0.78 -10.46 9.43
C LYS A 65 -0.48 -10.43 10.30
N LEU A 66 -0.64 -11.45 11.12
CA LEU A 66 -1.71 -11.49 12.10
C LEU A 66 -1.59 -10.35 13.11
N ASN A 67 -2.72 -9.84 13.58
CA ASN A 67 -2.74 -8.87 14.67
C ASN A 67 -1.99 -9.45 15.87
N CYS A 68 -1.19 -8.61 16.52
CA CYS A 68 -0.36 -8.99 17.68
C CYS A 68 0.84 -9.90 17.39
N ASP A 69 1.09 -10.31 16.17
CA ASP A 69 2.35 -10.94 15.80
C ASP A 69 3.46 -9.88 15.78
N ARG A 70 4.33 -9.94 16.80
CA ARG A 70 5.48 -9.02 16.95
C ARG A 70 6.75 -9.56 16.31
N ASN A 71 6.77 -10.83 15.94
CA ASN A 71 7.98 -11.52 15.49
C ASN A 71 8.13 -11.50 13.96
N THR A 72 7.02 -11.48 13.23
CA THR A 72 7.05 -11.44 11.76
C THR A 72 7.29 -10.01 11.28
N THR A 73 8.23 -9.84 10.38
CA THR A 73 8.46 -8.56 9.71
C THR A 73 7.21 -8.15 8.92
N PRO A 74 6.80 -6.89 8.98
CA PRO A 74 5.71 -6.41 8.13
C PRO A 74 6.02 -6.62 6.65
N PRO A 75 5.00 -6.91 5.81
CA PRO A 75 5.21 -7.04 4.37
C PRO A 75 5.79 -5.75 3.78
N GLY A 76 6.74 -5.90 2.89
CA GLY A 76 7.18 -4.79 2.05
C GLY A 76 6.02 -4.34 1.16
N THR A 77 5.83 -3.03 1.05
CA THR A 77 4.85 -2.45 0.12
C THR A 77 5.56 -1.99 -1.15
N LEU A 78 5.00 -2.32 -2.30
CA LEU A 78 5.48 -1.84 -3.59
C LEU A 78 4.82 -0.51 -3.99
N SER A 79 3.85 -0.04 -3.21
CA SER A 79 3.18 1.24 -3.41
C SER A 79 4.12 2.44 -3.34
N GLY A 80 5.25 2.32 -2.66
CA GLY A 80 6.29 3.36 -2.60
C GLY A 80 6.88 3.73 -3.96
N ILE A 81 6.83 2.84 -4.95
CA ILE A 81 7.30 3.13 -6.32
C ILE A 81 6.48 4.28 -6.93
N ALA A 82 5.16 4.22 -6.85
CA ALA A 82 4.27 5.26 -7.37
C ALA A 82 4.55 6.61 -6.70
N SER A 83 4.75 6.61 -5.38
CA SER A 83 5.06 7.82 -4.61
C SER A 83 6.41 8.42 -5.01
N ALA A 84 7.45 7.60 -5.16
CA ALA A 84 8.79 8.07 -5.54
C ALA A 84 8.85 8.55 -6.99
N LEU A 85 8.06 7.97 -7.89
CA LEU A 85 7.94 8.41 -9.27
C LEU A 85 7.00 9.64 -9.42
N HIS A 86 6.14 9.91 -8.45
CA HIS A 86 5.04 10.88 -8.53
C HIS A 86 4.09 10.57 -9.70
N TRP A 87 3.86 9.29 -9.96
CA TRP A 87 3.03 8.82 -11.06
C TRP A 87 1.68 8.31 -10.58
N PRO A 88 0.65 8.37 -11.43
CA PRO A 88 -0.66 7.85 -11.09
C PRO A 88 -0.63 6.33 -10.94
N ALA A 89 -1.36 5.84 -9.94
CA ALA A 89 -1.53 4.43 -9.72
C ALA A 89 -2.97 4.11 -9.29
N ALA A 90 -3.47 2.96 -9.72
CA ALA A 90 -4.74 2.40 -9.28
C ALA A 90 -4.50 1.05 -8.62
N VAL A 91 -5.36 0.67 -7.68
CA VAL A 91 -5.31 -0.65 -7.03
C VAL A 91 -6.67 -1.33 -7.20
N VAL A 92 -6.64 -2.56 -7.67
CA VAL A 92 -7.83 -3.40 -7.81
C VAL A 92 -7.66 -4.70 -7.02
N PRO A 93 -8.76 -5.33 -6.56
CA PRO A 93 -8.69 -6.63 -5.91
C PRO A 93 -8.10 -7.69 -6.84
N MET A 94 -7.04 -8.38 -6.40
CA MET A 94 -6.38 -9.45 -7.15
C MET A 94 -6.84 -10.85 -6.73
N GLY A 95 -7.59 -10.94 -5.64
CA GLY A 95 -8.05 -12.18 -5.05
C GLY A 95 -7.67 -12.30 -3.58
N TYR A 96 -7.63 -13.52 -3.10
CA TYR A 96 -7.37 -13.83 -1.70
C TYR A 96 -6.25 -14.86 -1.58
N SER A 97 -5.40 -14.70 -0.58
CA SER A 97 -4.43 -15.69 -0.16
C SER A 97 -4.84 -16.29 1.19
N HIS A 98 -4.35 -17.47 1.51
CA HIS A 98 -4.69 -18.15 2.76
C HIS A 98 -6.21 -18.12 3.06
N GLU A 99 -7.04 -18.42 2.06
CA GLU A 99 -8.50 -18.49 2.09
C GLU A 99 -9.22 -17.14 2.32
N SER A 100 -8.65 -16.17 3.03
CA SER A 100 -9.37 -14.97 3.45
C SER A 100 -8.59 -13.66 3.41
N LEU A 101 -7.28 -13.69 3.21
CA LEU A 101 -6.45 -12.49 3.20
C LEU A 101 -6.49 -11.81 1.83
N PRO A 102 -7.05 -10.59 1.71
CA PRO A 102 -7.16 -9.92 0.44
C PRO A 102 -5.80 -9.50 -0.10
N SER A 103 -5.63 -9.62 -1.40
CA SER A 103 -4.47 -9.16 -2.15
C SER A 103 -4.90 -8.13 -3.18
N GLY A 104 -4.07 -7.10 -3.39
CA GLY A 104 -4.30 -6.05 -4.37
C GLY A 104 -3.32 -6.11 -5.52
N LEU A 105 -3.81 -5.86 -6.73
CA LEU A 105 -3.01 -5.59 -7.92
C LEU A 105 -2.87 -4.08 -8.07
N GLN A 106 -1.66 -3.59 -8.10
CA GLN A 106 -1.37 -2.19 -8.40
C GLN A 106 -1.07 -2.04 -9.89
N LEU A 107 -1.73 -1.08 -10.49
CA LEU A 107 -1.52 -0.62 -11.85
C LEU A 107 -0.82 0.73 -11.76
N LEU A 108 0.41 0.83 -12.25
CA LEU A 108 1.21 2.04 -12.27
C LEU A 108 1.30 2.55 -13.70
N GLY A 109 0.76 3.73 -13.96
CA GLY A 109 0.72 4.34 -15.28
C GLY A 109 1.83 5.35 -15.50
N ARG A 110 1.96 5.81 -16.75
CA ARG A 110 2.79 6.94 -17.12
C ARG A 110 2.24 8.24 -16.50
N PRO A 111 3.03 9.33 -16.42
CA PRO A 111 2.49 10.62 -16.01
C PRO A 111 1.22 11.00 -16.80
N TRP A 112 0.19 11.46 -16.09
CA TRP A 112 -1.08 11.94 -16.67
C TRP A 112 -1.90 10.86 -17.41
N SER A 113 -1.70 9.58 -17.06
CA SER A 113 -2.41 8.44 -17.67
C SER A 113 -3.59 7.91 -16.84
N GLU A 114 -4.14 8.72 -15.93
CA GLU A 114 -5.27 8.35 -15.08
C GLU A 114 -6.46 7.75 -15.85
N PRO A 115 -6.86 8.29 -17.01
CA PRO A 115 -7.95 7.68 -17.79
C PRO A 115 -7.66 6.23 -18.21
N ILE A 116 -6.44 5.93 -18.65
CA ILE A 116 -6.01 4.57 -19.03
C ILE A 116 -6.06 3.64 -17.81
N LEU A 117 -5.61 4.11 -16.65
CA LEU A 117 -5.64 3.33 -15.42
C LEU A 117 -7.07 2.99 -14.98
N ILE A 118 -8.00 3.94 -15.11
CA ILE A 118 -9.41 3.72 -14.77
C ILE A 118 -10.03 2.69 -15.72
N GLU A 119 -9.76 2.82 -17.01
CA GLU A 119 -10.25 1.88 -18.03
C GLU A 119 -9.74 0.46 -17.77
N LEU A 120 -8.43 0.31 -17.54
CA LEU A 120 -7.82 -0.99 -17.22
C LEU A 120 -8.32 -1.57 -15.90
N ALA A 121 -8.44 -0.75 -14.86
CA ALA A 121 -8.96 -1.17 -13.57
C ALA A 121 -10.40 -1.68 -13.69
N TYR A 122 -11.25 -0.96 -14.44
CA TYR A 122 -12.61 -1.35 -14.69
C TYR A 122 -12.68 -2.65 -15.51
N ALA A 123 -11.92 -2.74 -16.61
CA ALA A 123 -11.88 -3.94 -17.44
C ALA A 123 -11.42 -5.17 -16.64
N TYR A 124 -10.39 -5.02 -15.82
CA TYR A 124 -9.90 -6.08 -14.95
C TYR A 124 -10.96 -6.51 -13.91
N GLU A 125 -11.61 -5.56 -13.26
CA GLU A 125 -12.65 -5.85 -12.26
C GLU A 125 -13.84 -6.59 -12.89
N GLN A 126 -14.30 -6.15 -14.08
CA GLN A 126 -15.39 -6.81 -14.80
C GLN A 126 -15.03 -8.25 -15.23
N ALA A 127 -13.79 -8.47 -15.65
CA ALA A 127 -13.33 -9.77 -16.09
C ALA A 127 -13.11 -10.77 -14.94
N THR A 128 -12.69 -10.29 -13.77
CA THR A 128 -12.24 -11.16 -12.67
C THR A 128 -13.21 -11.26 -11.50
N GLN A 129 -13.91 -10.17 -11.17
CA GLN A 129 -14.84 -10.05 -10.04
C GLN A 129 -14.29 -10.59 -8.72
N HIS A 130 -13.01 -10.35 -8.48
CA HIS A 130 -12.30 -10.87 -7.30
C HIS A 130 -12.75 -10.26 -5.98
N ARG A 131 -13.49 -9.16 -6.00
CA ARG A 131 -14.00 -8.53 -4.79
C ARG A 131 -15.12 -9.35 -4.17
N ILE A 132 -14.91 -9.79 -2.93
CA ILE A 132 -15.94 -10.46 -2.11
C ILE A 132 -16.29 -9.51 -0.95
N SER A 133 -17.58 -9.28 -0.73
CA SER A 133 -18.03 -8.50 0.42
C SER A 133 -17.75 -9.26 1.73
N PRO A 134 -17.30 -8.58 2.79
CA PRO A 134 -17.14 -9.20 4.09
C PRO A 134 -18.47 -9.87 4.55
N ARG A 135 -18.38 -11.12 4.95
CA ARG A 135 -19.58 -11.88 5.40
C ARG A 135 -20.02 -11.51 6.81
N CYS A 136 -19.12 -10.97 7.63
CA CYS A 136 -19.40 -10.50 8.99
C CYS A 136 -18.81 -9.11 9.20
N PRO A 137 -19.64 -8.08 9.38
CA PRO A 137 -19.16 -6.85 9.98
C PRO A 137 -18.86 -7.19 11.47
N GLN A 138 -17.57 -7.29 11.80
CA GLN A 138 -17.18 -7.43 13.21
C GLN A 138 -17.53 -6.13 13.93
N PRO A 139 -18.32 -6.17 15.03
CA PRO A 139 -18.47 -4.99 15.86
C PRO A 139 -17.07 -4.61 16.38
N PHE A 140 -16.70 -3.34 16.23
CA PHE A 140 -15.48 -2.81 16.79
C PHE A 140 -15.61 -2.81 18.33
N THR A 141 -15.34 -3.94 18.95
CA THR A 141 -15.22 -4.04 20.40
C THR A 141 -13.85 -3.48 20.76
N GLY A 142 -13.88 -2.40 21.49
CA GLY A 142 -12.75 -1.56 21.84
C GLY A 142 -11.49 -2.28 22.28
N MET A 143 -10.38 -1.54 22.32
CA MET A 143 -9.01 -1.96 22.66
C MET A 143 -8.97 -2.85 23.92
N GLY A 144 -9.27 -4.13 23.75
CA GLY A 144 -8.94 -5.18 24.70
C GLY A 144 -7.55 -5.75 24.37
N SER A 145 -6.89 -6.30 25.37
CA SER A 145 -5.64 -7.06 25.20
C SER A 145 -5.76 -8.01 24.01
N CYS A 146 -4.73 -8.07 23.16
CA CYS A 146 -4.66 -8.99 22.01
C CYS A 146 -5.18 -10.38 22.40
N PRO A 147 -6.35 -10.81 21.93
CA PRO A 147 -6.75 -12.20 22.14
C PRO A 147 -5.83 -13.09 21.30
N SER A 148 -5.45 -14.21 21.84
CA SER A 148 -4.83 -15.29 21.07
C SER A 148 -5.91 -15.91 20.17
N VAL A 149 -6.23 -15.25 19.06
CA VAL A 149 -7.23 -15.76 18.12
C VAL A 149 -6.58 -16.85 17.29
N SER A 150 -7.01 -18.09 17.49
CA SER A 150 -6.66 -19.18 16.60
C SER A 150 -7.40 -19.01 15.26
N ILE A 151 -6.73 -19.37 14.16
CA ILE A 151 -7.33 -19.38 12.80
C ILE A 151 -8.66 -20.17 12.75
N ALA A 152 -8.91 -21.06 13.70
CA ALA A 152 -10.13 -21.84 13.82
C ALA A 152 -11.37 -21.00 14.17
N GLU A 153 -11.24 -19.87 14.84
CA GLU A 153 -12.38 -19.04 15.27
C GLU A 153 -12.99 -18.20 14.14
N TRP A 154 -12.29 -18.01 13.03
CA TRP A 154 -12.80 -17.33 11.83
C TRP A 154 -13.84 -18.15 11.04
N ARG A 155 -13.99 -19.46 11.36
CA ARG A 155 -14.88 -20.37 10.63
C ARG A 155 -16.35 -20.30 11.04
N HIS A 156 -16.75 -19.56 12.07
CA HIS A 156 -18.09 -19.58 12.65
C HIS A 156 -18.99 -18.38 12.32
N CYS A 157 -18.68 -17.60 11.28
CA CYS A 157 -19.60 -16.60 10.75
C CYS A 157 -20.55 -17.14 9.66
N SER A 158 -20.88 -18.41 9.70
CA SER A 158 -21.85 -19.03 8.79
C SER A 158 -23.06 -19.53 9.57
N SER A 159 -23.99 -18.64 9.85
CA SER A 159 -25.43 -18.92 10.03
C SER A 159 -26.21 -17.62 10.00
#